data_45e153b1fa862c2e57ffa7afe571acf0
#
_entry.id   45e153b1fa862c2e57ffa7afe571acf0
#
_cell.length_a   1.000
_cell.length_b   1.000
_cell.length_c   1.000
_cell.angle_alpha   90.00
_cell.angle_beta   90.00
_cell.angle_gamma   90.00
#
_symmetry.space_group_name_H-M   'P 1'
#
loop_
_entity.id
_entity.type
_entity.pdbx_description
1 polymer ?
#
loop_
_entity_poly.entity_id
_entity_poly.type
_entity_poly.pdbx_seq_one_letter_code
_entity_poly.pdbx_strand_id
1 'polypeptide(L)'
;GAENAYILAKTPSILENNMPTIGDLTVAFWMRTTKNTSAQGLFSIPNSIKFWGNFDIFLENNNSETQAFFKVHIFNQTAKENDERWVEAKIDDIFGSEWVHLAFVYDGNTSTITVYRNGEGVFTKELPDCGKLKFNNVGASLAVGAFQFSTTPSLTSGAGAQTWAKNFPGQLDQFRLYDKVLTATEIQSIYSGKE
;
A
#
# COMPACT_ATOMS: atom_id res chain seq x y z
N GLY A 1 2.90 -8.92 16.15
CA GLY A 1 1.67 -9.61 15.78
C GLY A 1 1.87 -11.12 15.81
N ALA A 2 0.78 -11.89 15.87
CA ALA A 2 0.89 -13.34 15.69
C ALA A 2 1.34 -13.64 14.24
N GLU A 3 2.15 -14.68 14.06
CA GLU A 3 2.46 -15.18 12.72
C GLU A 3 1.15 -15.40 11.95
N ASN A 4 1.09 -14.89 10.70
CA ASN A 4 -0.08 -14.96 9.82
C ASN A 4 -1.31 -14.11 10.24
N ALA A 5 -1.18 -13.16 11.17
CA ALA A 5 -2.26 -12.23 11.46
C ALA A 5 -2.40 -11.19 10.34
N TYR A 6 -3.64 -10.82 10.03
CA TYR A 6 -4.01 -9.73 9.12
C TYR A 6 -5.42 -9.23 9.46
N ILE A 7 -5.79 -8.08 8.90
CA ILE A 7 -7.14 -7.52 9.04
C ILE A 7 -7.79 -7.49 7.66
N LEU A 8 -9.04 -7.94 7.59
CA LEU A 8 -9.93 -7.69 6.46
C LEU A 8 -10.86 -6.54 6.83
N ALA A 9 -10.65 -5.41 6.19
CA ALA A 9 -11.52 -4.25 6.33
C ALA A 9 -12.57 -4.27 5.21
N LYS A 10 -13.83 -3.94 5.54
CA LYS A 10 -14.86 -3.82 4.51
C LYS A 10 -14.44 -2.78 3.46
N THR A 11 -14.60 -3.11 2.19
CA THR A 11 -14.35 -2.17 1.08
C THR A 11 -15.23 -0.92 1.25
N PRO A 12 -14.64 0.30 1.24
CA PRO A 12 -15.40 1.54 1.29
C PRO A 12 -16.34 1.68 0.08
N SER A 13 -17.49 2.34 0.27
CA SER A 13 -18.51 2.49 -0.78
C SER A 13 -18.00 3.12 -2.08
N ILE A 14 -17.01 4.01 -2.00
CA ILE A 14 -16.38 4.60 -3.18
C ILE A 14 -15.66 3.56 -4.06
N LEU A 15 -15.26 2.43 -3.49
CA LEU A 15 -14.60 1.32 -4.18
C LEU A 15 -15.55 0.16 -4.52
N GLU A 16 -16.82 0.19 -4.08
CA GLU A 16 -17.78 -0.91 -4.28
C GLU A 16 -18.32 -1.04 -5.71
N ASN A 17 -18.05 -0.08 -6.60
CA ASN A 17 -18.47 -0.11 -8.00
C ASN A 17 -17.61 -1.09 -8.83
N ASN A 18 -18.16 -1.57 -9.95
CA ASN A 18 -17.43 -2.47 -10.85
C ASN A 18 -16.14 -1.85 -11.42
N MET A 19 -16.10 -0.51 -11.56
CA MET A 19 -14.93 0.23 -12.05
C MET A 19 -14.84 1.58 -11.31
N PRO A 20 -14.50 1.60 -10.03
CA PRO A 20 -14.41 2.84 -9.26
C PRO A 20 -13.28 3.73 -9.79
N THR A 21 -13.60 5.01 -10.04
CA THR A 21 -12.62 6.05 -10.36
C THR A 21 -12.40 6.87 -9.11
N ILE A 22 -11.31 6.62 -8.40
CA ILE A 22 -10.98 7.34 -7.17
C ILE A 22 -10.06 8.54 -7.41
N GLY A 23 -9.40 8.56 -8.56
CA GLY A 23 -8.51 9.66 -8.95
C GLY A 23 -7.18 9.65 -8.22
N ASP A 24 -7.23 9.99 -6.97
CA ASP A 24 -6.08 10.17 -6.08
C ASP A 24 -6.18 9.20 -4.91
N LEU A 25 -5.07 8.94 -4.23
CA LEU A 25 -5.06 8.01 -3.10
C LEU A 25 -3.98 8.39 -2.09
N THR A 26 -4.34 8.41 -0.81
CA THR A 26 -3.37 8.43 0.27
C THR A 26 -3.61 7.26 1.22
N VAL A 27 -2.54 6.53 1.51
CA VAL A 27 -2.51 5.47 2.53
C VAL A 27 -1.52 5.88 3.60
N ALA A 28 -1.96 6.02 4.85
CA ALA A 28 -1.11 6.40 5.96
C ALA A 28 -1.28 5.47 7.15
N PHE A 29 -0.19 5.16 7.84
CA PHE A 29 -0.19 4.29 9.01
C PHE A 29 1.09 4.47 9.83
N TRP A 30 1.01 4.08 11.09
CA TRP A 30 2.19 3.84 11.92
C TRP A 30 2.64 2.40 11.78
N MET A 31 3.94 2.20 11.69
CA MET A 31 4.56 0.89 11.57
C MET A 31 5.72 0.74 12.55
N ARG A 32 5.84 -0.46 13.12
CA ARG A 32 7.02 -0.86 13.90
C ARG A 32 7.41 -2.28 13.50
N THR A 33 8.64 -2.44 13.02
CA THR A 33 9.13 -3.73 12.55
C THR A 33 10.64 -3.83 12.63
N THR A 34 11.14 -5.04 12.57
CA THR A 34 12.57 -5.33 12.38
C THR A 34 12.86 -5.66 10.93
N LYS A 35 14.15 -5.78 10.59
CA LYS A 35 14.59 -6.20 9.25
C LYS A 35 13.82 -7.44 8.78
N ASN A 36 13.37 -7.39 7.53
CA ASN A 36 12.69 -8.50 6.89
C ASN A 36 13.63 -9.30 5.96
N THR A 37 13.38 -10.60 5.88
CA THR A 37 14.11 -11.53 5.01
C THR A 37 13.20 -12.19 3.97
N SER A 38 11.96 -11.73 3.84
CA SER A 38 10.96 -12.20 2.89
C SER A 38 10.09 -11.02 2.46
N ALA A 39 9.40 -11.12 1.33
CA ALA A 39 8.39 -10.12 0.99
C ALA A 39 7.23 -10.18 2.00
N GLN A 40 6.76 -9.03 2.47
CA GLN A 40 5.73 -8.91 3.53
C GLN A 40 4.65 -7.93 3.11
N GLY A 41 3.41 -8.41 2.97
CA GLY A 41 2.26 -7.60 2.57
C GLY A 41 1.86 -6.62 3.68
N LEU A 42 1.75 -5.34 3.34
CA LEU A 42 1.31 -4.28 4.26
C LEU A 42 -0.13 -3.87 3.99
N PHE A 43 -0.49 -3.71 2.71
CA PHE A 43 -1.82 -3.28 2.31
C PHE A 43 -2.15 -3.76 0.90
N SER A 44 -3.41 -4.13 0.68
CA SER A 44 -3.92 -4.45 -0.65
C SER A 44 -5.37 -3.95 -0.83
N ILE A 45 -5.60 -3.19 -1.91
CA ILE A 45 -6.92 -3.03 -2.52
C ILE A 45 -7.02 -4.14 -3.56
N PRO A 46 -7.81 -5.21 -3.31
CA PRO A 46 -7.74 -6.40 -4.13
C PRO A 46 -8.21 -6.19 -5.57
N ASN A 47 -7.71 -7.05 -6.44
CA ASN A 47 -8.33 -7.39 -7.70
C ASN A 47 -8.74 -8.87 -7.64
N SER A 48 -10.04 -9.16 -7.65
CA SER A 48 -10.57 -10.49 -7.38
C SER A 48 -10.23 -11.56 -8.42
N ILE A 49 -9.60 -11.18 -9.55
CA ILE A 49 -9.25 -12.09 -10.66
C ILE A 49 -7.78 -12.05 -11.06
N LYS A 50 -7.00 -11.08 -10.57
CA LYS A 50 -5.58 -10.93 -10.92
C LYS A 50 -4.68 -11.40 -9.78
N PHE A 51 -3.41 -11.72 -10.10
CA PHE A 51 -2.41 -12.08 -9.09
C PHE A 51 -2.17 -10.93 -8.11
N TRP A 52 -1.91 -9.73 -8.62
CA TRP A 52 -1.72 -8.51 -7.84
C TRP A 52 -3.03 -7.76 -7.66
N GLY A 53 -3.12 -7.00 -6.59
CA GLY A 53 -4.24 -6.10 -6.31
C GLY A 53 -4.32 -4.92 -7.28
N ASN A 54 -5.37 -4.14 -7.14
CA ASN A 54 -5.44 -2.85 -7.84
C ASN A 54 -4.44 -1.84 -7.27
N PHE A 55 -4.15 -1.95 -5.96
CA PHE A 55 -3.12 -1.16 -5.28
C PHE A 55 -2.56 -1.97 -4.13
N ASP A 56 -1.28 -2.26 -4.17
CA ASP A 56 -0.58 -3.02 -3.14
C ASP A 56 0.59 -2.22 -2.58
N ILE A 57 0.81 -2.29 -1.27
CA ILE A 57 2.03 -1.82 -0.60
C ILE A 57 2.63 -3.01 0.14
N PHE A 58 3.90 -3.27 -0.06
CA PHE A 58 4.60 -4.33 0.64
C PHE A 58 6.10 -4.03 0.82
N LEU A 59 6.69 -4.67 1.81
CA LEU A 59 8.14 -4.74 1.97
C LEU A 59 8.68 -5.86 1.09
N GLU A 60 9.63 -5.54 0.22
CA GLU A 60 10.40 -6.54 -0.50
C GLU A 60 11.54 -7.05 0.37
N ASN A 61 12.01 -8.26 0.09
CA ASN A 61 13.21 -8.78 0.73
C ASN A 61 14.40 -7.84 0.48
N ASN A 62 15.05 -7.44 1.56
CA ASN A 62 16.21 -6.55 1.49
C ASN A 62 17.25 -6.98 2.54
N ASN A 63 18.53 -7.02 2.16
CA ASN A 63 19.62 -7.39 3.04
C ASN A 63 20.16 -6.22 3.89
N SER A 64 19.55 -5.04 3.81
CA SER A 64 19.94 -3.88 4.61
C SER A 64 19.43 -3.98 6.05
N GLU A 65 20.24 -3.57 7.02
CA GLU A 65 19.85 -3.48 8.43
C GLU A 65 19.08 -2.19 8.76
N THR A 66 19.24 -1.16 7.95
CA THR A 66 18.69 0.18 8.22
C THR A 66 17.67 0.63 7.20
N GLN A 67 17.79 0.18 5.96
CA GLN A 67 16.97 0.62 4.83
C GLN A 67 15.89 -0.41 4.50
N ALA A 68 14.63 -0.02 4.56
CA ALA A 68 13.52 -0.82 4.06
C ALA A 68 13.33 -0.63 2.55
N PHE A 69 12.97 -1.70 1.86
CA PHE A 69 12.66 -1.67 0.44
C PHE A 69 11.14 -1.85 0.26
N PHE A 70 10.44 -0.75 0.07
CA PHE A 70 9.01 -0.76 -0.23
C PHE A 70 8.78 -0.92 -1.73
N LYS A 71 7.81 -1.76 -2.06
CA LYS A 71 7.21 -1.79 -3.39
C LYS A 71 5.76 -1.35 -3.32
N VAL A 72 5.36 -0.51 -4.29
CA VAL A 72 3.96 -0.20 -4.55
C VAL A 72 3.62 -0.71 -5.94
N HIS A 73 2.58 -1.52 -6.01
CA HIS A 73 1.99 -1.99 -7.25
C HIS A 73 0.69 -1.24 -7.50
N ILE A 74 0.48 -0.79 -8.72
CA ILE A 74 -0.75 -0.11 -9.16
C ILE A 74 -1.22 -0.78 -10.45
N PHE A 75 -2.47 -1.22 -10.44
CA PHE A 75 -3.15 -1.74 -11.62
C PHE A 75 -4.23 -0.75 -12.05
N ASN A 76 -3.90 0.13 -13.00
CA ASN A 76 -4.76 1.24 -13.40
C ASN A 76 -5.48 0.95 -14.73
N GLN A 77 -6.76 1.34 -14.80
CA GLN A 77 -7.59 1.17 -15.99
C GLN A 77 -7.84 2.50 -16.74
N THR A 78 -7.19 3.62 -16.33
CA THR A 78 -7.46 4.93 -16.93
C THR A 78 -6.64 5.16 -18.20
N ALA A 79 -5.33 4.95 -18.16
CA ALA A 79 -4.44 5.25 -19.28
C ALA A 79 -4.61 4.24 -20.43
N LYS A 80 -4.69 2.98 -20.10
CA LYS A 80 -4.98 1.87 -21.00
C LYS A 80 -5.53 0.70 -20.20
N GLU A 81 -6.22 -0.20 -20.86
CA GLU A 81 -6.66 -1.44 -20.20
C GLU A 81 -5.45 -2.21 -19.66
N ASN A 82 -5.54 -2.61 -18.39
CA ASN A 82 -4.53 -3.37 -17.67
C ASN A 82 -3.16 -2.67 -17.58
N ASP A 83 -3.16 -1.36 -17.31
CA ASP A 83 -1.92 -0.61 -17.08
C ASP A 83 -1.33 -0.94 -15.70
N GLU A 84 -0.22 -1.66 -15.69
CA GLU A 84 0.47 -2.12 -14.50
C GLU A 84 1.71 -1.26 -14.23
N ARG A 85 1.81 -0.71 -13.01
CA ARG A 85 2.90 0.17 -12.60
C ARG A 85 3.56 -0.33 -11.32
N TRP A 86 4.89 -0.18 -11.28
CA TRP A 86 5.71 -0.56 -10.15
C TRP A 86 6.54 0.61 -9.63
N VAL A 87 6.47 0.82 -8.32
CA VAL A 87 7.29 1.78 -7.59
C VAL A 87 8.19 1.02 -6.65
N GLU A 88 9.47 1.37 -6.64
CA GLU A 88 10.50 0.80 -5.79
C GLU A 88 11.11 1.93 -4.96
N ALA A 89 10.78 1.98 -3.68
CA ALA A 89 11.23 3.01 -2.75
C ALA A 89 12.11 2.40 -1.66
N LYS A 90 13.38 2.80 -1.64
CA LYS A 90 14.30 2.45 -0.56
C LYS A 90 14.33 3.60 0.44
N ILE A 91 13.95 3.33 1.68
CA ILE A 91 13.75 4.34 2.73
C ILE A 91 14.55 3.92 3.96
N ASP A 92 15.38 4.83 4.44
CA ASP A 92 16.21 4.63 5.61
C ASP A 92 15.42 4.77 6.93
N ASP A 93 15.99 4.27 8.02
CA ASP A 93 15.50 4.40 9.39
C ASP A 93 14.05 3.92 9.59
N ILE A 94 13.73 2.77 9.01
CA ILE A 94 12.43 2.12 9.15
C ILE A 94 12.45 1.02 10.21
N PHE A 95 13.57 0.30 10.29
CA PHE A 95 13.69 -0.87 11.17
C PHE A 95 14.12 -0.48 12.58
N GLY A 96 13.49 -1.07 13.59
CA GLY A 96 13.86 -0.87 14.99
C GLY A 96 12.70 -1.03 15.96
N SER A 97 12.90 -0.57 17.19
CA SER A 97 11.91 -0.59 18.27
C SER A 97 10.94 0.58 18.25
N GLU A 98 11.26 1.63 17.51
CA GLU A 98 10.46 2.84 17.46
C GLU A 98 9.35 2.75 16.43
N TRP A 99 8.25 3.46 16.68
CA TRP A 99 7.20 3.63 15.71
C TRP A 99 7.58 4.64 14.63
N VAL A 100 7.36 4.29 13.37
CA VAL A 100 7.58 5.14 12.21
C VAL A 100 6.25 5.41 11.54
N HIS A 101 5.92 6.67 11.32
CA HIS A 101 4.76 7.05 10.51
C HIS A 101 5.14 7.03 9.03
N LEU A 102 4.32 6.39 8.22
CA LEU A 102 4.46 6.33 6.77
C LEU A 102 3.18 6.83 6.10
N ALA A 103 3.35 7.58 5.00
CA ALA A 103 2.25 7.89 4.12
C ALA A 103 2.69 7.74 2.66
N PHE A 104 1.87 7.06 1.87
CA PHE A 104 2.02 6.85 0.43
C PHE A 104 0.94 7.68 -0.25
N VAL A 105 1.34 8.71 -0.97
CA VAL A 105 0.44 9.69 -1.61
C VAL A 105 0.57 9.57 -3.12
N TYR A 106 -0.50 9.16 -3.79
CA TYR A 106 -0.60 9.18 -5.24
C TYR A 106 -1.44 10.35 -5.71
N ASP A 107 -0.88 11.19 -6.57
CA ASP A 107 -1.55 12.31 -7.25
C ASP A 107 -1.80 11.94 -8.71
N GLY A 108 -3.05 11.73 -9.06
CA GLY A 108 -3.45 11.39 -10.42
C GLY A 108 -3.40 12.56 -11.41
N ASN A 109 -3.29 13.81 -10.94
CA ASN A 109 -3.13 14.98 -11.85
C ASN A 109 -1.69 15.09 -12.36
N THR A 110 -0.73 14.75 -11.51
CA THR A 110 0.72 14.78 -11.85
C THR A 110 1.26 13.40 -12.18
N SER A 111 0.47 12.33 -11.98
CA SER A 111 0.92 10.94 -12.09
C SER A 111 2.16 10.65 -11.23
N THR A 112 2.18 11.15 -9.99
CA THR A 112 3.31 10.97 -9.07
C THR A 112 2.90 10.22 -7.82
N ILE A 113 3.82 9.42 -7.29
CA ILE A 113 3.72 8.87 -5.96
C ILE A 113 4.81 9.46 -5.08
N THR A 114 4.42 9.97 -3.91
CA THR A 114 5.34 10.49 -2.90
C THR A 114 5.19 9.66 -1.62
N VAL A 115 6.33 9.28 -1.03
CA VAL A 115 6.36 8.60 0.26
C VAL A 115 6.87 9.56 1.32
N TYR A 116 6.15 9.65 2.40
CA TYR A 116 6.51 10.43 3.59
C TYR A 116 6.90 9.48 4.72
N ARG A 117 7.95 9.84 5.44
CA ARG A 117 8.37 9.21 6.70
C ARG A 117 8.38 10.27 7.80
N ASN A 118 7.65 10.02 8.89
CA ASN A 118 7.57 10.92 10.04
C ASN A 118 7.21 12.37 9.66
N GLY A 119 6.27 12.52 8.72
CA GLY A 119 5.78 13.81 8.24
C GLY A 119 6.61 14.46 7.13
N GLU A 120 7.80 13.95 6.81
CA GLU A 120 8.70 14.48 5.80
C GLU A 120 8.68 13.66 4.51
N GLY A 121 8.64 14.31 3.35
CA GLY A 121 8.73 13.66 2.04
C GLY A 121 10.15 13.12 1.81
N VAL A 122 10.28 11.80 1.66
CA VAL A 122 11.56 11.11 1.55
C VAL A 122 11.80 10.45 0.20
N PHE A 123 10.75 10.28 -0.60
CA PHE A 123 10.84 9.66 -1.92
C PHE A 123 9.72 10.16 -2.82
N THR A 124 10.02 10.41 -4.09
CA THR A 124 9.01 10.75 -5.12
C THR A 124 9.38 10.05 -6.43
N LYS A 125 8.38 9.51 -7.12
CA LYS A 125 8.52 8.89 -8.44
C LYS A 125 7.37 9.31 -9.35
N GLU A 126 7.71 9.74 -10.56
CA GLU A 126 6.73 9.92 -11.65
C GLU A 126 6.38 8.57 -12.29
N LEU A 127 5.12 8.43 -12.66
CA LEU A 127 4.56 7.29 -13.38
C LEU A 127 3.93 7.81 -14.67
N PRO A 128 4.72 8.12 -15.70
CA PRO A 128 4.25 8.82 -16.90
C PRO A 128 2.99 8.18 -17.47
N ASP A 129 2.01 9.02 -17.83
CA ASP A 129 0.73 8.62 -18.41
C ASP A 129 -0.16 7.71 -17.55
N CYS A 130 0.14 7.53 -16.26
CA CYS A 130 -0.70 6.76 -15.36
C CYS A 130 -2.05 7.45 -15.09
N GLY A 131 -2.04 8.77 -14.86
CA GLY A 131 -3.25 9.56 -14.69
C GLY A 131 -4.05 9.21 -13.43
N LYS A 132 -5.31 9.57 -13.43
CA LYS A 132 -6.23 9.30 -12.32
C LYS A 132 -6.49 7.81 -12.14
N LEU A 133 -6.50 7.35 -10.88
CA LEU A 133 -6.72 5.93 -10.58
C LEU A 133 -8.16 5.51 -10.89
N LYS A 134 -8.26 4.43 -11.64
CA LYS A 134 -9.49 3.71 -11.91
C LYS A 134 -9.21 2.22 -11.73
N PHE A 135 -9.93 1.59 -10.82
CA PHE A 135 -9.76 0.17 -10.50
C PHE A 135 -10.85 -0.69 -11.13
N ASN A 136 -10.66 -1.99 -11.15
CA ASN A 136 -11.68 -2.95 -11.55
C ASN A 136 -11.65 -4.19 -10.65
N ASN A 137 -12.74 -4.93 -10.66
CA ASN A 137 -12.87 -6.19 -9.90
C ASN A 137 -12.44 -6.06 -8.43
N VAL A 138 -12.72 -4.91 -7.80
CA VAL A 138 -12.42 -4.70 -6.38
C VAL A 138 -13.29 -5.66 -5.56
N GLY A 139 -12.65 -6.40 -4.66
CA GLY A 139 -13.34 -7.35 -3.79
C GLY A 139 -14.11 -6.67 -2.64
N ALA A 140 -14.84 -7.46 -1.86
CA ALA A 140 -15.65 -6.99 -0.73
C ALA A 140 -14.80 -6.54 0.49
N SER A 141 -13.52 -6.85 0.52
CA SER A 141 -12.62 -6.53 1.64
C SER A 141 -11.26 -6.06 1.15
N LEU A 142 -10.68 -5.09 1.85
CA LEU A 142 -9.29 -4.70 1.75
C LEU A 142 -8.46 -5.57 2.70
N ALA A 143 -7.20 -5.85 2.38
CA ALA A 143 -6.29 -6.55 3.27
C ALA A 143 -5.27 -5.58 3.90
N VAL A 144 -5.10 -5.62 5.22
CA VAL A 144 -4.08 -4.89 5.97
C VAL A 144 -3.19 -5.89 6.67
N GLY A 145 -1.87 -5.81 6.45
CA GLY A 145 -0.89 -6.75 6.97
C GLY A 145 -0.74 -8.03 6.15
N ALA A 146 -1.29 -8.08 4.92
CA ALA A 146 -1.22 -9.24 4.03
C ALA A 146 -1.29 -8.84 2.56
N PHE A 147 -0.83 -9.73 1.69
CA PHE A 147 -1.18 -9.69 0.26
C PHE A 147 -2.59 -10.24 0.06
N GLN A 148 -3.28 -9.81 -1.00
CA GLN A 148 -4.61 -10.32 -1.35
C GLN A 148 -4.65 -11.85 -1.52
N PHE A 149 -3.56 -12.44 -2.04
CA PHE A 149 -3.45 -13.88 -2.30
C PHE A 149 -2.98 -14.69 -1.07
N SER A 150 -2.57 -14.03 0.02
CA SER A 150 -2.10 -14.71 1.24
C SER A 150 -3.16 -14.77 2.34
N THR A 151 -4.35 -14.25 2.10
CA THR A 151 -5.48 -14.35 3.03
C THR A 151 -6.18 -15.70 2.94
N THR A 152 -6.99 -16.06 3.92
CA THR A 152 -7.78 -17.30 3.93
C THR A 152 -9.26 -16.99 4.21
N PRO A 153 -10.17 -17.14 3.23
CA PRO A 153 -9.88 -17.47 1.82
C PRO A 153 -9.09 -16.37 1.11
N SER A 154 -8.42 -16.70 0.01
CA SER A 154 -7.76 -15.72 -0.86
C SER A 154 -8.78 -14.71 -1.39
N LEU A 155 -8.41 -13.42 -1.42
CA LEU A 155 -9.25 -12.36 -1.98
C LEU A 155 -9.22 -12.31 -3.51
N THR A 156 -8.44 -13.18 -4.14
CA THR A 156 -8.36 -13.30 -5.60
C THR A 156 -8.46 -14.76 -6.04
N SER A 157 -9.07 -14.98 -7.19
CA SER A 157 -9.04 -16.27 -7.89
C SER A 157 -7.77 -16.43 -8.74
N GLY A 158 -7.01 -15.35 -8.98
CA GLY A 158 -5.81 -15.35 -9.82
C GLY A 158 -4.57 -15.93 -9.16
N ALA A 159 -4.59 -16.13 -7.85
CA ALA A 159 -3.47 -16.72 -7.11
C ALA A 159 -3.90 -17.24 -5.73
N GLY A 160 -3.14 -18.20 -5.23
CA GLY A 160 -3.15 -18.62 -3.82
C GLY A 160 -1.86 -18.19 -3.12
N ALA A 161 -1.73 -18.59 -1.85
CA ALA A 161 -0.56 -18.29 -1.04
C ALA A 161 0.76 -18.69 -1.72
N GLN A 162 1.76 -17.84 -1.61
CA GLN A 162 3.08 -18.00 -2.20
C GLN A 162 4.13 -18.22 -1.11
N THR A 163 5.09 -19.11 -1.36
CA THR A 163 6.14 -19.44 -0.37
C THR A 163 7.08 -18.29 -0.04
N TRP A 164 7.30 -17.38 -1.00
CA TRP A 164 8.14 -16.20 -0.87
C TRP A 164 7.45 -15.01 -0.18
N ALA A 165 6.12 -15.01 -0.14
CA ALA A 165 5.30 -13.94 0.42
C ALA A 165 4.80 -14.31 1.82
N LYS A 166 4.92 -13.37 2.75
CA LYS A 166 4.47 -13.52 4.12
C LYS A 166 3.50 -12.41 4.49
N ASN A 167 2.67 -12.66 5.48
CA ASN A 167 1.94 -11.60 6.15
C ASN A 167 2.93 -10.77 6.98
N PHE A 168 2.60 -9.51 7.22
CA PHE A 168 3.46 -8.60 7.96
C PHE A 168 3.52 -9.00 9.45
N PRO A 169 4.69 -9.39 9.98
CA PRO A 169 4.80 -9.86 11.35
C PRO A 169 4.97 -8.73 12.37
N GLY A 170 5.18 -7.49 11.89
CA GLY A 170 5.36 -6.30 12.72
C GLY A 170 4.06 -5.80 13.33
N GLN A 171 4.04 -4.54 13.69
CA GLN A 171 2.89 -3.85 14.26
C GLN A 171 2.48 -2.69 13.35
N LEU A 172 1.17 -2.55 13.15
CA LEU A 172 0.54 -1.44 12.44
C LEU A 172 -0.44 -0.77 13.40
N ASP A 173 -0.55 0.55 13.32
CA ASP A 173 -1.50 1.35 14.07
C ASP A 173 -2.01 2.51 13.23
N GLN A 174 -3.17 3.05 13.59
CA GLN A 174 -3.81 4.21 12.95
C GLN A 174 -3.82 4.12 11.42
N PHE A 175 -4.20 2.97 10.87
CA PHE A 175 -4.29 2.77 9.43
C PHE A 175 -5.39 3.63 8.84
N ARG A 176 -5.06 4.47 7.85
CA ARG A 176 -5.96 5.44 7.23
C ARG A 176 -5.87 5.36 5.71
N LEU A 177 -7.02 5.47 5.07
CA LEU A 177 -7.18 5.49 3.63
C LEU A 177 -7.99 6.72 3.23
N TYR A 178 -7.46 7.52 2.30
CA TYR A 178 -8.10 8.73 1.78
C TYR A 178 -8.18 8.65 0.26
N ASP A 179 -9.30 9.08 -0.29
CA ASP A 179 -9.57 9.22 -1.73
C ASP A 179 -9.13 10.60 -2.27
N LYS A 180 -8.06 11.14 -1.71
CA LYS A 180 -7.48 12.44 -2.08
C LYS A 180 -5.97 12.47 -1.88
N VAL A 181 -5.33 13.43 -2.53
CA VAL A 181 -3.96 13.84 -2.21
C VAL A 181 -3.97 14.57 -0.87
N LEU A 182 -3.28 14.04 0.14
CA LEU A 182 -2.96 14.81 1.33
C LEU A 182 -1.72 15.67 1.06
N THR A 183 -1.82 16.95 1.43
CA THR A 183 -0.70 17.88 1.37
C THR A 183 0.38 17.54 2.41
N ALA A 184 1.60 18.01 2.22
CA ALA A 184 2.67 17.84 3.20
C ALA A 184 2.27 18.35 4.60
N THR A 185 1.51 19.45 4.67
CA THR A 185 1.01 20.00 5.93
C THR A 185 -0.01 19.08 6.59
N GLU A 186 -0.94 18.48 5.83
CA GLU A 186 -1.90 17.50 6.36
C GLU A 186 -1.17 16.24 6.85
N ILE A 187 -0.18 15.73 6.10
CA ILE A 187 0.65 14.60 6.52
C ILE A 187 1.41 14.91 7.81
N GLN A 188 2.00 16.10 7.91
CA GLN A 188 2.68 16.55 9.12
C GLN A 188 1.71 16.67 10.32
N SER A 189 0.48 17.11 10.09
CA SER A 189 -0.56 17.17 11.12
C SER A 189 -0.95 15.79 11.64
N ILE A 190 -1.15 14.81 10.72
CA ILE A 190 -1.42 13.41 11.08
C ILE A 190 -0.27 12.83 11.90
N TYR A 191 0.97 13.02 11.45
CA TYR A 191 2.16 12.55 12.17
C TYR A 191 2.26 13.15 13.58
N SER A 192 2.00 14.44 13.73
CA SER A 192 2.11 15.12 15.03
C SER A 192 0.90 14.90 15.96
N GLY A 193 -0.14 14.16 15.49
CA GLY A 193 -1.37 13.93 16.26
C GLY A 193 -2.24 15.17 16.43
N LYS A 194 -2.10 16.16 15.57
CA LYS A 194 -2.88 17.40 15.57
C LYS A 194 -3.99 17.37 14.51
N GLU A 195 -4.82 16.34 14.54
CA GLU A 195 -6.05 16.28 13.73
C GLU A 195 -7.21 17.00 14.38
#